data_f28cdcd7c9815dca58145538ac508364
#
_entry.id   f28cdcd7c9815dca58145538ac508364
#
_cell.length_a   1.000
_cell.length_b   1.000
_cell.length_c   1.000
_cell.angle_alpha   90.00
_cell.angle_beta   90.00
_cell.angle_gamma   90.00
#
_symmetry.space_group_name_H-M   'P 1'
#
loop_
_entity.id
_entity.type
_entity.pdbx_description
1 polymer ?
#
loop_
_entity_poly.entity_id
_entity_poly.type
_entity_poly.pdbx_seq_one_letter_code
_entity_poly.pdbx_strand_id
1 'polypeptide(L)'
;MKFKKFILITMMFLVMLSVGAVSAVDDVNSTDNVFVDGTNDISCDLQNEYDDVEQVSNDYVIVDSSNYFRYFDEENGTLKYNVDLCFMGNFSNLGFSSFVIDKSIGLDFNNANFNNIGFTLKANDLTLKNAVFNYDVSGGTVISLEGTSNVIIDNVTIDYKTSSDSNSYAVDLINSNNVQLLNNNIRYFTNVTNTNVYNYVIKVVGGSNNLVRGNKINAFLPLKDCDFS
;
A
#
# COMPACT_ATOMS: atom_id res chain seq x y z
N MET A 1 20.92 45.19 21.54
CA MET A 1 20.36 45.08 20.17
C MET A 1 21.37 44.69 19.08
N LYS A 2 22.62 44.42 19.39
CA LYS A 2 23.68 44.03 18.43
C LYS A 2 23.83 42.49 18.29
N PHE A 3 23.42 41.70 19.28
CA PHE A 3 23.59 40.24 19.28
C PHE A 3 22.60 39.51 18.34
N LYS A 4 21.35 40.00 18.19
CA LYS A 4 20.36 39.37 17.33
C LYS A 4 20.67 39.48 15.83
N LYS A 5 21.39 40.53 15.40
CA LYS A 5 21.79 40.69 14.00
C LYS A 5 22.94 39.76 13.63
N PHE A 6 23.82 39.41 14.58
CA PHE A 6 24.96 38.54 14.32
C PHE A 6 24.49 37.07 14.12
N ILE A 7 23.53 36.60 14.93
CA ILE A 7 22.95 35.27 14.80
C ILE A 7 22.23 35.11 13.47
N LEU A 8 21.49 36.13 13.01
CA LEU A 8 20.75 36.07 11.74
C LEU A 8 21.69 35.99 10.54
N ILE A 9 22.80 36.72 10.57
CA ILE A 9 23.80 36.70 9.48
C ILE A 9 24.54 35.36 9.46
N THR A 10 24.87 34.78 10.61
CA THR A 10 25.51 33.45 10.71
C THR A 10 24.61 32.33 10.24
N MET A 11 23.30 32.40 10.53
CA MET A 11 22.33 31.44 10.01
C MET A 11 22.14 31.55 8.50
N MET A 12 22.16 32.76 7.96
CA MET A 12 22.03 32.99 6.51
C MET A 12 23.28 32.49 5.76
N PHE A 13 24.49 32.59 6.35
CA PHE A 13 25.71 32.03 5.77
C PHE A 13 25.74 30.49 5.84
N LEU A 14 25.19 29.88 6.89
CA LEU A 14 25.10 28.42 7.01
C LEU A 14 24.14 27.83 5.96
N VAL A 15 23.04 28.53 5.65
CA VAL A 15 22.10 28.10 4.61
C VAL A 15 22.69 28.24 3.21
N MET A 16 23.56 29.24 2.96
CA MET A 16 24.22 29.39 1.66
C MET A 16 25.36 28.39 1.43
N LEU A 17 25.95 27.84 2.50
CA LEU A 17 27.02 26.83 2.37
C LEU A 17 26.47 25.41 2.13
N SER A 18 25.17 25.19 2.34
CA SER A 18 24.51 23.88 2.09
C SER A 18 23.96 23.71 0.67
N VAL A 19 23.98 24.76 -0.17
CA VAL A 19 23.47 24.72 -1.55
C VAL A 19 24.58 24.59 -2.61
N GLY A 20 25.86 24.54 -2.19
CA GLY A 20 27.01 24.61 -3.07
C GLY A 20 27.81 23.33 -3.27
N ALA A 21 27.17 22.16 -3.41
CA ALA A 21 27.86 20.94 -3.82
C ALA A 21 27.04 20.14 -4.82
N VAL A 22 26.75 20.73 -5.96
CA VAL A 22 26.46 19.98 -7.18
C VAL A 22 27.70 20.15 -8.06
N SER A 23 28.67 19.25 -7.91
CA SER A 23 29.78 19.16 -8.82
C SER A 23 29.33 18.51 -10.10
N ALA A 24 29.42 19.24 -11.20
CA ALA A 24 29.46 18.69 -12.53
C ALA A 24 30.63 17.70 -12.61
N VAL A 25 30.35 16.49 -13.04
CA VAL A 25 31.36 15.55 -13.50
C VAL A 25 31.30 15.57 -15.02
N ASP A 26 32.41 15.99 -15.60
CA ASP A 26 32.65 16.05 -17.03
C ASP A 26 32.65 14.64 -17.67
N ASP A 27 32.24 14.64 -18.92
CA ASP A 27 32.34 13.58 -19.91
C ASP A 27 33.63 12.76 -19.87
N VAL A 28 33.47 11.44 -19.76
CA VAL A 28 34.42 10.48 -20.32
C VAL A 28 33.66 9.31 -20.98
N ASN A 29 33.57 9.42 -22.30
CA ASN A 29 33.71 8.40 -23.33
C ASN A 29 33.04 7.04 -23.14
N SER A 30 32.03 6.86 -23.97
CA SER A 30 31.54 5.66 -24.65
C SER A 30 32.16 4.31 -24.29
N THR A 31 31.37 3.44 -23.69
CA THR A 31 31.17 2.06 -24.13
C THR A 31 29.71 1.71 -23.80
N ASP A 32 29.05 1.11 -24.78
CA ASP A 32 27.66 0.66 -24.73
C ASP A 32 27.40 -0.23 -23.51
N ASN A 33 26.81 0.36 -22.49
CA ASN A 33 26.05 -0.39 -21.49
C ASN A 33 24.61 0.09 -21.60
N VAL A 34 23.80 -0.75 -22.23
CA VAL A 34 22.36 -0.69 -22.17
C VAL A 34 21.98 -0.65 -20.69
N PHE A 35 21.66 0.55 -20.20
CA PHE A 35 20.98 0.70 -18.93
C PHE A 35 19.57 0.18 -19.15
N VAL A 36 19.35 -1.08 -18.78
CA VAL A 36 18.02 -1.62 -18.65
C VAL A 36 17.44 -0.87 -17.45
N ASP A 37 16.61 0.12 -17.75
CA ASP A 37 15.74 0.78 -16.79
C ASP A 37 14.84 -0.32 -16.19
N GLY A 38 15.19 -0.73 -14.96
CA GLY A 38 14.55 -1.86 -14.28
C GLY A 38 13.19 -1.47 -13.69
N THR A 39 12.33 -0.84 -14.46
CA THR A 39 10.89 -0.90 -14.24
C THR A 39 10.41 -2.21 -14.84
N ASN A 40 10.64 -3.31 -14.12
CA ASN A 40 9.91 -4.54 -14.37
C ASN A 40 8.44 -4.27 -14.04
N ASP A 41 7.70 -3.77 -15.01
CA ASP A 41 6.26 -4.01 -15.09
C ASP A 41 6.09 -5.51 -15.30
N ILE A 42 6.04 -6.25 -14.19
CA ILE A 42 5.79 -7.69 -14.22
C ILE A 42 4.31 -7.86 -14.55
N SER A 43 4.03 -8.02 -15.81
CA SER A 43 2.73 -8.41 -16.33
C SER A 43 2.65 -9.92 -16.27
N CYS A 44 1.64 -10.46 -15.60
CA CYS A 44 1.34 -11.89 -15.68
C CYS A 44 0.78 -12.21 -17.06
N ASP A 45 1.64 -12.46 -18.04
CA ASP A 45 1.21 -12.93 -19.36
C ASP A 45 0.70 -14.36 -19.25
N LEU A 46 -0.57 -14.54 -19.62
CA LEU A 46 -1.23 -15.83 -19.66
C LEU A 46 -0.55 -16.75 -20.70
N GLN A 47 0.25 -17.67 -20.24
CA GLN A 47 0.54 -18.89 -21.00
C GLN A 47 -0.20 -20.06 -20.35
N ASN A 48 -1.33 -20.40 -20.94
CA ASN A 48 -2.03 -21.63 -20.64
C ASN A 48 -1.28 -22.79 -21.29
N GLU A 49 -0.56 -23.58 -20.49
CA GLU A 49 -0.36 -24.99 -20.81
C GLU A 49 -0.21 -25.77 -19.50
N TYR A 50 -1.14 -26.69 -19.28
CA TYR A 50 -1.08 -27.70 -18.26
C TYR A 50 -0.01 -28.71 -18.67
N ASP A 51 1.11 -28.73 -17.99
CA ASP A 51 1.94 -29.92 -17.86
C ASP A 51 2.80 -29.85 -16.59
N ASP A 52 2.77 -30.93 -15.83
CA ASP A 52 3.56 -31.20 -14.64
C ASP A 52 5.05 -31.12 -14.94
N VAL A 53 5.69 -30.00 -14.71
CA VAL A 53 7.15 -29.91 -14.58
C VAL A 53 7.55 -28.79 -13.63
N GLU A 54 8.22 -29.14 -12.53
CA GLU A 54 8.98 -28.19 -11.72
C GLU A 54 10.00 -27.44 -12.60
N GLN A 55 9.68 -26.23 -12.99
CA GLN A 55 10.67 -25.27 -13.50
C GLN A 55 10.71 -24.07 -12.59
N VAL A 56 11.80 -23.96 -11.84
CA VAL A 56 12.15 -22.78 -11.06
C VAL A 56 12.69 -21.72 -12.02
N SER A 57 11.83 -20.91 -12.54
CA SER A 57 12.13 -19.59 -13.09
C SER A 57 11.41 -18.56 -12.21
N ASN A 58 11.78 -17.30 -12.23
CA ASN A 58 11.20 -16.21 -11.40
C ASN A 58 9.66 -16.12 -11.46
N ASP A 59 8.97 -17.21 -11.22
CA ASP A 59 7.58 -17.42 -11.59
C ASP A 59 6.71 -17.18 -10.38
N TYR A 60 5.94 -16.12 -10.45
CA TYR A 60 4.82 -15.90 -9.57
C TYR A 60 3.85 -17.08 -9.68
N VAL A 61 3.41 -17.55 -8.54
CA VAL A 61 2.31 -18.52 -8.50
C VAL A 61 1.00 -17.77 -8.71
N ILE A 62 0.22 -18.23 -9.70
CA ILE A 62 -1.09 -17.65 -9.98
C ILE A 62 -2.09 -18.07 -8.89
N VAL A 63 -2.69 -17.08 -8.26
CA VAL A 63 -3.72 -17.25 -7.23
C VAL A 63 -5.04 -16.67 -7.74
N ASP A 64 -6.07 -17.48 -7.75
CA ASP A 64 -7.43 -17.09 -8.07
C ASP A 64 -8.44 -17.60 -7.02
N SER A 65 -9.72 -17.31 -7.20
CA SER A 65 -10.78 -17.73 -6.27
C SER A 65 -11.00 -19.25 -6.23
N SER A 66 -10.45 -20.01 -7.16
CA SER A 66 -10.59 -21.47 -7.22
C SER A 66 -9.43 -22.22 -6.57
N ASN A 67 -8.28 -21.54 -6.36
CA ASN A 67 -7.06 -22.21 -5.88
C ASN A 67 -6.40 -21.54 -4.66
N TYR A 68 -6.89 -20.37 -4.18
CA TYR A 68 -6.31 -19.62 -3.07
C TYR A 68 -6.04 -20.46 -1.81
N PHE A 69 -6.90 -21.44 -1.53
CA PHE A 69 -6.81 -22.34 -0.37
C PHE A 69 -5.53 -23.20 -0.37
N ARG A 70 -4.86 -23.34 -1.51
CA ARG A 70 -3.57 -24.04 -1.60
C ARG A 70 -2.46 -23.22 -0.93
N TYR A 71 -2.54 -21.88 -1.02
CA TYR A 71 -1.52 -20.94 -0.59
C TYR A 71 -1.86 -20.22 0.71
N PHE A 72 -3.14 -20.15 1.04
CA PHE A 72 -3.65 -19.49 2.24
C PHE A 72 -4.45 -20.45 3.11
N ASP A 73 -4.38 -20.22 4.41
CA ASP A 73 -5.23 -20.90 5.37
C ASP A 73 -6.68 -20.45 5.20
N GLU A 74 -7.60 -21.40 5.10
CA GLU A 74 -9.01 -21.13 4.79
C GLU A 74 -9.79 -20.54 5.98
N GLU A 75 -9.28 -20.68 7.20
CA GLU A 75 -9.94 -20.15 8.39
C GLU A 75 -9.56 -18.70 8.68
N ASN A 76 -8.29 -18.34 8.44
CA ASN A 76 -7.75 -17.04 8.85
C ASN A 76 -7.04 -16.25 7.74
N GLY A 77 -6.95 -16.78 6.52
CA GLY A 77 -6.34 -16.13 5.38
C GLY A 77 -4.82 -15.96 5.44
N THR A 78 -4.12 -16.66 6.34
CA THR A 78 -2.67 -16.51 6.49
C THR A 78 -1.91 -17.27 5.40
N LEU A 79 -0.89 -16.64 4.85
CA LEU A 79 -0.02 -17.21 3.83
C LEU A 79 0.75 -18.43 4.35
N LYS A 80 0.61 -19.58 3.68
CA LYS A 80 1.25 -20.85 4.09
C LYS A 80 2.72 -20.93 3.69
N TYR A 81 3.06 -20.47 2.49
CA TYR A 81 4.38 -20.71 1.88
C TYR A 81 5.09 -19.40 1.54
N ASN A 82 6.41 -19.43 1.46
CA ASN A 82 7.22 -18.31 1.03
C ASN A 82 7.43 -18.39 -0.50
N VAL A 83 6.41 -17.99 -1.24
CA VAL A 83 6.38 -17.99 -2.71
C VAL A 83 5.82 -16.69 -3.22
N ASP A 84 6.31 -16.20 -4.34
CA ASP A 84 5.81 -15.00 -4.97
C ASP A 84 4.43 -15.25 -5.59
N LEU A 85 3.50 -14.32 -5.45
CA LEU A 85 2.10 -14.50 -5.79
C LEU A 85 1.63 -13.49 -6.82
N CYS A 86 0.93 -13.98 -7.85
CA CYS A 86 0.16 -13.17 -8.78
C CYS A 86 -1.33 -13.43 -8.56
N PHE A 87 -2.07 -12.43 -8.12
CA PHE A 87 -3.51 -12.53 -7.93
C PHE A 87 -4.25 -12.24 -9.23
N MET A 88 -5.22 -13.07 -9.59
CA MET A 88 -5.99 -12.91 -10.80
C MET A 88 -7.49 -13.05 -10.57
N GLY A 89 -8.28 -12.22 -11.26
CA GLY A 89 -9.73 -12.32 -11.26
C GLY A 89 -10.42 -11.70 -10.05
N ASN A 90 -11.51 -12.31 -9.61
CA ASN A 90 -12.39 -11.76 -8.58
C ASN A 90 -12.38 -12.64 -7.33
N PHE A 91 -12.15 -12.04 -6.19
CA PHE A 91 -12.19 -12.69 -4.88
C PHE A 91 -13.40 -12.20 -4.10
N SER A 92 -14.24 -13.12 -3.64
CA SER A 92 -15.40 -12.81 -2.82
C SER A 92 -15.84 -14.05 -2.02
N ASN A 93 -16.47 -13.82 -0.87
CA ASN A 93 -17.06 -14.87 -0.04
C ASN A 93 -16.07 -15.99 0.34
N LEU A 94 -14.81 -15.64 0.57
CA LEU A 94 -13.82 -16.54 1.15
C LEU A 94 -14.16 -16.77 2.64
N GLY A 95 -13.68 -17.81 3.26
CA GLY A 95 -13.96 -18.12 4.68
C GLY A 95 -13.41 -17.07 5.67
N PHE A 96 -12.66 -16.08 5.19
CA PHE A 96 -12.02 -15.02 5.97
C PHE A 96 -12.25 -13.63 5.33
N SER A 97 -11.97 -12.57 6.08
CA SER A 97 -12.16 -11.18 5.64
C SER A 97 -10.88 -10.48 5.17
N SER A 98 -9.71 -11.08 5.35
CA SER A 98 -8.42 -10.49 4.97
C SER A 98 -7.40 -11.57 4.64
N PHE A 99 -6.64 -11.37 3.56
CA PHE A 99 -5.40 -12.10 3.33
C PHE A 99 -4.31 -11.55 4.26
N VAL A 100 -3.61 -12.43 4.96
CA VAL A 100 -2.53 -12.06 5.87
C VAL A 100 -1.19 -12.43 5.23
N ILE A 101 -0.40 -11.42 4.91
CA ILE A 101 0.94 -11.56 4.31
C ILE A 101 1.97 -11.33 5.42
N ASP A 102 2.48 -12.39 5.98
CA ASP A 102 3.47 -12.40 7.07
C ASP A 102 4.88 -12.78 6.61
N LYS A 103 5.10 -12.89 5.31
CA LYS A 103 6.36 -13.21 4.65
C LYS A 103 6.72 -12.18 3.61
N SER A 104 8.01 -11.82 3.50
CA SER A 104 8.53 -10.93 2.47
C SER A 104 8.59 -11.67 1.13
N ILE A 105 7.61 -11.44 0.28
CA ILE A 105 7.42 -12.09 -1.02
C ILE A 105 7.10 -11.05 -2.09
N GLY A 106 7.28 -11.40 -3.35
CA GLY A 106 6.75 -10.66 -4.49
C GLY A 106 5.22 -10.77 -4.54
N LEU A 107 4.55 -9.65 -4.80
CA LEU A 107 3.10 -9.58 -4.94
C LEU A 107 2.76 -8.83 -6.22
N ASP A 108 2.05 -9.48 -7.13
CA ASP A 108 1.44 -8.86 -8.30
C ASP A 108 -0.08 -9.03 -8.22
N PHE A 109 -0.79 -7.94 -8.32
CA PHE A 109 -2.26 -7.96 -8.21
C PHE A 109 -2.96 -7.90 -9.56
N ASN A 110 -2.26 -7.60 -10.64
CA ASN A 110 -2.77 -7.65 -12.02
C ASN A 110 -4.23 -7.17 -12.16
N ASN A 111 -4.58 -6.09 -11.49
CA ASN A 111 -5.94 -5.56 -11.39
C ASN A 111 -6.99 -6.54 -10.82
N ALA A 112 -6.60 -7.51 -10.02
CA ALA A 112 -7.52 -8.39 -9.33
C ALA A 112 -8.50 -7.61 -8.44
N ASN A 113 -9.74 -8.07 -8.40
CA ASN A 113 -10.82 -7.45 -7.64
C ASN A 113 -11.09 -8.20 -6.34
N PHE A 114 -11.09 -7.49 -5.22
CA PHE A 114 -11.37 -8.02 -3.90
C PHE A 114 -12.67 -7.41 -3.37
N ASN A 115 -13.70 -8.25 -3.23
CA ASN A 115 -15.00 -7.81 -2.76
C ASN A 115 -15.18 -8.23 -1.29
N ASN A 116 -15.19 -7.24 -0.40
CA ASN A 116 -15.27 -7.42 1.06
C ASN A 116 -14.12 -8.27 1.64
N ILE A 117 -12.98 -8.25 0.97
CA ILE A 117 -11.76 -8.93 1.41
C ILE A 117 -10.63 -7.92 1.37
N GLY A 118 -9.92 -7.78 2.49
CA GLY A 118 -8.79 -6.88 2.64
C GLY A 118 -7.44 -7.59 2.64
N PHE A 119 -6.41 -6.83 2.98
CA PHE A 119 -5.06 -7.34 3.22
C PHE A 119 -4.51 -6.83 4.54
N THR A 120 -3.91 -7.73 5.30
CA THR A 120 -3.12 -7.43 6.50
C THR A 120 -1.67 -7.76 6.20
N LEU A 121 -0.84 -6.72 6.10
CA LEU A 121 0.58 -6.84 5.79
C LEU A 121 1.37 -6.81 7.10
N LYS A 122 2.10 -7.88 7.39
CA LYS A 122 2.92 -8.07 8.60
C LYS A 122 4.39 -8.30 8.29
N ALA A 123 4.75 -8.40 7.02
CA ALA A 123 6.14 -8.50 6.58
C ALA A 123 6.69 -7.18 6.07
N ASN A 124 8.00 -7.06 5.98
CA ASN A 124 8.71 -5.92 5.41
C ASN A 124 8.91 -6.08 3.90
N ASP A 125 9.33 -4.99 3.27
CA ASP A 125 9.78 -4.96 1.88
C ASP A 125 8.71 -5.46 0.88
N LEU A 126 7.43 -5.19 1.18
CA LEU A 126 6.31 -5.58 0.34
C LEU A 126 5.91 -4.44 -0.62
N THR A 127 5.49 -4.83 -1.81
CA THR A 127 4.87 -3.89 -2.75
C THR A 127 3.49 -4.40 -3.17
N LEU A 128 2.44 -3.60 -2.90
CA LEU A 128 1.07 -3.85 -3.30
C LEU A 128 0.69 -2.86 -4.39
N LYS A 129 0.53 -3.34 -5.63
CA LYS A 129 0.21 -2.50 -6.79
C LYS A 129 -0.98 -3.02 -7.57
N ASN A 130 -1.70 -2.08 -8.21
CA ASN A 130 -2.74 -2.39 -9.20
C ASN A 130 -3.88 -3.28 -8.66
N ALA A 131 -4.19 -3.21 -7.38
CA ALA A 131 -5.32 -3.92 -6.79
C ALA A 131 -6.59 -3.08 -6.81
N VAL A 132 -7.75 -3.74 -6.90
CA VAL A 132 -9.06 -3.10 -6.81
C VAL A 132 -9.84 -3.69 -5.64
N PHE A 133 -10.24 -2.84 -4.70
CA PHE A 133 -11.02 -3.22 -3.52
C PHE A 133 -12.41 -2.60 -3.57
N ASN A 134 -13.43 -3.43 -3.45
CA ASN A 134 -14.82 -3.03 -3.29
C ASN A 134 -15.29 -3.49 -1.90
N TYR A 135 -15.51 -2.56 -1.01
CA TYR A 135 -15.82 -2.82 0.38
C TYR A 135 -17.20 -2.24 0.72
N ASP A 136 -18.15 -3.11 1.01
CA ASP A 136 -19.51 -2.75 1.44
C ASP A 136 -19.88 -3.62 2.63
N VAL A 137 -19.34 -3.26 3.80
CA VAL A 137 -19.43 -4.07 5.01
C VAL A 137 -19.66 -3.20 6.25
N SER A 138 -19.97 -3.85 7.34
CA SER A 138 -20.19 -3.25 8.65
C SER A 138 -18.87 -2.98 9.39
N GLY A 139 -18.04 -2.05 8.86
CA GLY A 139 -16.77 -1.69 9.48
C GLY A 139 -15.59 -2.57 9.03
N GLY A 140 -14.42 -2.33 9.59
CA GLY A 140 -13.19 -3.05 9.28
C GLY A 140 -12.16 -2.23 8.50
N THR A 141 -11.08 -2.87 8.10
CA THR A 141 -9.95 -2.25 7.39
C THR A 141 -9.72 -2.95 6.06
N VAL A 142 -9.54 -2.16 4.97
CA VAL A 142 -9.23 -2.74 3.67
C VAL A 142 -7.76 -3.15 3.61
N ILE A 143 -6.85 -2.24 3.96
CA ILE A 143 -5.42 -2.53 4.00
C ILE A 143 -4.89 -2.14 5.37
N SER A 144 -4.40 -3.11 6.13
CA SER A 144 -3.76 -2.91 7.44
C SER A 144 -2.28 -3.25 7.38
N LEU A 145 -1.45 -2.39 7.95
CA LEU A 145 -0.01 -2.59 8.13
C LEU A 145 0.31 -2.56 9.63
N GLU A 146 0.93 -3.62 10.14
CA GLU A 146 1.23 -3.78 11.55
C GLU A 146 2.72 -4.02 11.78
N GLY A 147 3.45 -3.01 12.27
CA GLY A 147 4.88 -3.12 12.60
C GLY A 147 5.79 -3.37 11.41
N THR A 148 5.36 -2.99 10.20
CA THR A 148 6.08 -3.24 8.96
C THR A 148 7.04 -2.11 8.60
N SER A 149 7.97 -2.39 7.68
CA SER A 149 8.88 -1.38 7.13
C SER A 149 9.07 -1.55 5.63
N ASN A 150 9.31 -0.42 4.93
CA ASN A 150 9.60 -0.39 3.50
C ASN A 150 8.45 -0.98 2.64
N VAL A 151 7.21 -0.64 2.95
CA VAL A 151 6.05 -1.11 2.18
C VAL A 151 5.59 -0.03 1.22
N ILE A 152 5.31 -0.44 -0.01
CA ILE A 152 4.77 0.44 -1.05
C ILE A 152 3.34 -0.01 -1.39
N ILE A 153 2.40 0.93 -1.38
CA ILE A 153 1.02 0.75 -1.85
C ILE A 153 0.82 1.78 -2.97
N ASP A 154 0.75 1.31 -4.22
CA ASP A 154 0.78 2.17 -5.39
C ASP A 154 -0.30 1.80 -6.41
N ASN A 155 -0.94 2.80 -7.00
CA ASN A 155 -1.98 2.65 -8.01
C ASN A 155 -3.11 1.67 -7.61
N VAL A 156 -3.53 1.72 -6.35
CA VAL A 156 -4.62 0.90 -5.80
C VAL A 156 -5.93 1.69 -5.84
N THR A 157 -6.99 1.01 -6.23
CA THR A 157 -8.35 1.57 -6.16
C THR A 157 -9.09 0.97 -4.97
N ILE A 158 -9.63 1.82 -4.10
CA ILE A 158 -10.47 1.42 -2.97
C ILE A 158 -11.83 2.12 -3.08
N ASP A 159 -12.91 1.36 -3.17
CA ASP A 159 -14.28 1.84 -3.04
C ASP A 159 -14.86 1.28 -1.73
N TYR A 160 -14.84 2.10 -0.68
CA TYR A 160 -15.28 1.70 0.65
C TYR A 160 -16.61 2.35 1.00
N LYS A 161 -17.60 1.54 1.36
CA LYS A 161 -18.90 1.99 1.86
C LYS A 161 -19.21 1.31 3.18
N THR A 162 -19.65 2.08 4.17
CA THR A 162 -20.11 1.53 5.44
C THR A 162 -21.26 2.34 6.03
N SER A 163 -22.18 1.65 6.66
CA SER A 163 -23.29 2.24 7.42
C SER A 163 -23.34 1.75 8.87
N SER A 164 -22.31 1.04 9.29
CA SER A 164 -22.27 0.39 10.62
C SER A 164 -21.62 1.28 11.67
N ASP A 165 -22.07 1.11 12.91
CA ASP A 165 -21.48 1.69 14.12
C ASP A 165 -20.16 0.99 14.55
N SER A 166 -19.39 0.47 13.61
CA SER A 166 -18.06 -0.12 13.82
C SER A 166 -16.98 0.76 13.22
N ASN A 167 -15.79 0.76 13.82
CA ASN A 167 -14.64 1.46 13.28
C ASN A 167 -14.30 0.97 11.87
N SER A 168 -13.97 1.90 10.97
CA SER A 168 -13.69 1.59 9.59
C SER A 168 -12.56 2.43 9.01
N TYR A 169 -11.65 1.77 8.28
CA TYR A 169 -10.46 2.39 7.70
C TYR A 169 -10.23 1.87 6.28
N ALA A 170 -9.98 2.76 5.32
CA ALA A 170 -9.51 2.29 4.02
C ALA A 170 -8.06 1.81 4.13
N VAL A 171 -7.18 2.57 4.81
CA VAL A 171 -5.80 2.18 5.11
C VAL A 171 -5.49 2.47 6.58
N ASP A 172 -4.96 1.50 7.31
CA ASP A 172 -4.54 1.62 8.71
C ASP A 172 -3.05 1.26 8.85
N LEU A 173 -2.23 2.24 9.24
CA LEU A 173 -0.79 2.08 9.50
C LEU A 173 -0.56 2.09 11.00
N ILE A 174 -0.11 0.98 11.56
CA ILE A 174 0.18 0.83 13.00
C ILE A 174 1.66 0.53 13.18
N ASN A 175 2.40 1.44 13.84
CA ASN A 175 3.82 1.32 14.15
C ASN A 175 4.69 0.93 12.93
N SER A 176 4.30 1.39 11.73
CA SER A 176 4.96 1.04 10.47
C SER A 176 5.84 2.19 9.99
N ASN A 177 7.00 1.86 9.38
CA ASN A 177 8.02 2.82 8.99
C ASN A 177 8.31 2.77 7.50
N ASN A 178 8.69 3.91 6.90
CA ASN A 178 9.02 4.03 5.48
C ASN A 178 7.92 3.48 4.56
N VAL A 179 6.66 3.62 4.95
CA VAL A 179 5.52 3.22 4.11
C VAL A 179 5.23 4.31 3.09
N GLN A 180 5.02 3.92 1.85
CA GLN A 180 4.66 4.84 0.77
C GLN A 180 3.27 4.51 0.23
N LEU A 181 2.34 5.47 0.35
CA LEU A 181 1.02 5.43 -0.27
C LEU A 181 1.05 6.35 -1.48
N LEU A 182 1.13 5.77 -2.69
CA LEU A 182 1.39 6.50 -3.92
C LEU A 182 0.24 6.32 -4.93
N ASN A 183 -0.20 7.40 -5.56
CA ASN A 183 -1.11 7.40 -6.72
C ASN A 183 -2.39 6.58 -6.53
N ASN A 184 -2.84 6.33 -5.31
CA ASN A 184 -4.04 5.54 -5.03
C ASN A 184 -5.31 6.36 -5.28
N ASN A 185 -6.38 5.68 -5.69
CA ASN A 185 -7.69 6.26 -5.88
C ASN A 185 -8.66 5.71 -4.82
N ILE A 186 -8.95 6.50 -3.80
CA ILE A 186 -9.75 6.06 -2.65
C ILE A 186 -11.07 6.82 -2.63
N ARG A 187 -12.18 6.10 -2.78
CA ARG A 187 -13.53 6.58 -2.51
C ARG A 187 -13.98 5.98 -1.18
N TYR A 188 -14.34 6.85 -0.25
CA TYR A 188 -14.72 6.44 1.08
C TYR A 188 -16.05 7.10 1.45
N PHE A 189 -17.06 6.28 1.65
CA PHE A 189 -18.40 6.73 2.01
C PHE A 189 -18.84 6.11 3.34
N THR A 190 -19.29 6.94 4.27
CA THR A 190 -19.98 6.49 5.49
C THR A 190 -21.12 7.43 5.83
N ASN A 191 -22.22 6.89 6.33
CA ASN A 191 -23.32 7.65 6.91
C ASN A 191 -23.43 7.49 8.42
N VAL A 192 -22.38 6.94 9.06
CA VAL A 192 -22.33 6.72 10.52
C VAL A 192 -22.23 8.06 11.25
N THR A 193 -23.19 8.35 12.11
CA THR A 193 -23.25 9.56 12.94
C THR A 193 -22.82 9.33 14.40
N ASN A 194 -22.62 8.07 14.81
CA ASN A 194 -22.19 7.73 16.16
C ASN A 194 -20.81 8.34 16.48
N THR A 195 -20.72 9.16 17.50
CA THR A 195 -19.50 9.87 17.90
C THR A 195 -18.43 8.96 18.51
N ASN A 196 -18.80 7.76 18.93
CA ASN A 196 -17.87 6.78 19.50
C ASN A 196 -17.21 5.88 18.44
N VAL A 197 -17.54 6.09 17.17
CA VAL A 197 -17.00 5.31 16.04
C VAL A 197 -15.98 6.15 15.28
N TYR A 198 -14.83 5.54 15.01
CA TYR A 198 -13.75 6.17 14.26
C TYR A 198 -13.76 5.70 12.81
N ASN A 199 -13.99 6.65 11.91
CA ASN A 199 -14.04 6.43 10.46
C ASN A 199 -12.94 7.28 9.81
N TYR A 200 -11.89 6.64 9.32
CA TYR A 200 -10.77 7.32 8.66
C TYR A 200 -10.51 6.74 7.28
N VAL A 201 -10.22 7.60 6.32
CA VAL A 201 -9.72 7.15 5.02
C VAL A 201 -8.33 6.54 5.18
N ILE A 202 -7.43 7.28 5.80
CA ILE A 202 -6.08 6.82 6.15
C ILE A 202 -5.86 7.13 7.63
N LYS A 203 -5.51 6.11 8.40
CA LYS A 203 -5.13 6.25 9.80
C LYS A 203 -3.66 5.89 9.95
N VAL A 204 -2.92 6.70 10.71
CA VAL A 204 -1.51 6.46 11.04
C VAL A 204 -1.34 6.56 12.54
N VAL A 205 -0.86 5.49 13.16
CA VAL A 205 -0.58 5.43 14.60
C VAL A 205 0.84 4.92 14.82
N GLY A 206 1.70 5.79 15.33
CA GLY A 206 3.13 5.47 15.49
C GLY A 206 3.87 5.38 14.17
N GLY A 207 5.10 4.87 14.24
CA GLY A 207 5.98 4.76 13.07
C GLY A 207 6.63 6.09 12.63
N SER A 208 7.42 6.03 11.57
CA SER A 208 8.19 7.17 11.06
C SER A 208 8.41 7.10 9.55
N ASN A 209 8.73 8.24 8.95
CA ASN A 209 9.10 8.38 7.53
C ASN A 209 8.04 7.87 6.54
N ASN A 210 6.76 7.91 6.90
CA ASN A 210 5.68 7.49 6.03
C ASN A 210 5.35 8.60 5.04
N LEU A 211 5.17 8.25 3.77
CA LEU A 211 4.89 9.18 2.67
C LEU A 211 3.51 8.91 2.08
N VAL A 212 2.69 9.95 1.98
CA VAL A 212 1.38 9.92 1.29
C VAL A 212 1.44 10.94 0.16
N ARG A 213 1.50 10.47 -1.10
CA ARG A 213 1.70 11.36 -2.25
C ARG A 213 0.91 10.92 -3.48
N GLY A 214 0.38 11.90 -4.22
CA GLY A 214 -0.30 11.66 -5.51
C GLY A 214 -1.66 10.97 -5.40
N ASN A 215 -2.16 10.72 -4.18
CA ASN A 215 -3.41 10.00 -3.99
C ASN A 215 -4.62 10.89 -4.30
N LYS A 216 -5.62 10.32 -4.97
CA LYS A 216 -6.93 10.93 -5.16
C LYS A 216 -7.88 10.39 -4.10
N ILE A 217 -8.27 11.24 -3.15
CA ILE A 217 -9.18 10.87 -2.06
C ILE A 217 -10.49 11.59 -2.23
N ASN A 218 -11.58 10.84 -2.30
CA ASN A 218 -12.95 11.34 -2.33
C ASN A 218 -13.71 10.73 -1.15
N ALA A 219 -13.82 11.49 -0.06
CA ALA A 219 -14.45 11.04 1.16
C ALA A 219 -15.77 11.77 1.40
N PHE A 220 -16.81 11.02 1.71
CA PHE A 220 -18.07 11.55 2.22
C PHE A 220 -18.24 11.06 3.66
N LEU A 221 -18.04 11.97 4.59
CA LEU A 221 -18.23 11.77 6.03
C LEU A 221 -19.38 12.65 6.47
N PRO A 222 -20.37 12.16 7.23
CA PRO A 222 -21.40 13.03 7.78
C PRO A 222 -20.75 14.06 8.70
N LEU A 223 -21.17 15.30 8.59
CA LEU A 223 -20.76 16.35 9.53
C LEU A 223 -21.29 15.96 10.91
N LYS A 224 -20.40 15.60 11.80
CA LYS A 224 -20.68 15.55 13.24
C LYS A 224 -20.71 17.01 13.68
N ASP A 225 -21.66 17.36 14.55
CA ASP A 225 -21.86 18.72 15.07
C ASP A 225 -20.53 19.42 15.33
N CYS A 226 -20.09 20.19 14.35
CA CYS A 226 -18.96 21.09 14.51
C CYS A 226 -19.56 22.33 15.14
N ASP A 227 -19.49 22.46 16.47
CA ASP A 227 -19.69 23.74 17.14
C ASP A 227 -18.60 24.70 16.65
N PHE A 228 -18.96 25.50 15.66
CA PHE A 228 -18.17 26.67 15.28
C PHE A 228 -18.47 27.78 16.30
N SER A 229 -17.86 27.67 17.49
CA SER A 229 -17.82 28.75 18.47
C SER A 229 -16.60 29.62 18.29
#